data_2d96f9eb16e150f0cdc021f6c4f7d35e
#
_entry.id   2d96f9eb16e150f0cdc021f6c4f7d35e
#
_cell.length_a   1.000
_cell.length_b   1.000
_cell.length_c   1.000
_cell.angle_alpha   90.00
_cell.angle_beta   90.00
_cell.angle_gamma   90.00
#
_symmetry.space_group_name_H-M   'P 1'
#
loop_
_entity.id
_entity.type
_entity.pdbx_description
1 polymer ?
#
loop_
_entity_poly.entity_id
_entity_poly.type
_entity_poly.pdbx_seq_one_letter_code
_entity_poly.pdbx_strand_id
1 'polypeptide(L)'
;MDPQWLSNAYLVADEPGGTAVFVDSGGPLDPLHEVVEREGLKVTHLLTTHAHGDHIAGDDELVERYGVEIVKGPLETGGLRIQALETPGHSDDHLAFLVNDLVCFTGDILFKDAVGGGPDAAPIRRSVMEVLMTLPPEVRALPGHTEETTIGREWDENPFVRYWRDDVKSVDEPVRVGGEEATLVVWSPDYDGKG
;
A
#
# COMPACT_ATOMS: atom_id res chain seq x y z
N MET A 1 12.62 -2.07 13.95
CA MET A 1 11.41 -2.81 13.49
C MET A 1 10.75 -3.34 14.75
N ASP A 2 9.57 -2.87 15.07
CA ASP A 2 8.78 -3.56 16.06
C ASP A 2 8.50 -4.97 15.51
N PRO A 3 8.91 -6.05 16.17
CA PRO A 3 8.72 -7.39 15.63
C PRO A 3 7.24 -7.83 15.57
N GLN A 4 6.33 -6.98 16.02
CA GLN A 4 4.88 -7.22 15.95
C GLN A 4 4.24 -6.63 14.69
N TRP A 5 4.92 -5.67 14.03
CA TRP A 5 4.36 -4.95 12.91
C TRP A 5 5.30 -5.07 11.70
N LEU A 6 4.88 -5.78 10.68
CA LEU A 6 5.65 -6.00 9.45
C LEU A 6 5.22 -5.04 8.32
N SER A 7 4.74 -3.85 8.68
CA SER A 7 4.33 -2.86 7.69
C SER A 7 5.53 -2.12 7.09
N ASN A 8 5.33 -1.58 5.91
CA ASN A 8 6.26 -0.69 5.24
C ASN A 8 5.94 0.76 5.57
N ALA A 9 6.97 1.56 5.84
CA ALA A 9 6.93 3.01 5.82
C ALA A 9 7.81 3.51 4.67
N TYR A 10 7.39 4.57 4.00
CA TYR A 10 8.10 5.08 2.83
C TYR A 10 8.46 6.56 2.97
N LEU A 11 9.56 6.94 2.35
CA LEU A 11 9.97 8.32 2.17
C LEU A 11 10.08 8.61 0.67
N VAL A 12 9.38 9.62 0.20
CA VAL A 12 9.39 10.06 -1.20
C VAL A 12 9.91 11.47 -1.26
N ALA A 13 10.93 11.71 -2.10
CA ALA A 13 11.49 13.02 -2.33
C ALA A 13 11.48 13.37 -3.82
N ASP A 14 11.37 14.65 -4.14
CA ASP A 14 11.44 15.15 -5.51
C ASP A 14 12.88 15.14 -6.05
N GLU A 15 13.84 15.57 -5.23
CA GLU A 15 15.26 15.60 -5.58
C GLU A 15 16.14 15.63 -4.30
N PRO A 16 17.44 15.32 -4.37
CA PRO A 16 18.35 15.51 -3.25
C PRO A 16 18.35 16.98 -2.76
N GLY A 17 18.21 17.19 -1.44
CA GLY A 17 18.06 18.52 -0.85
C GLY A 17 16.68 19.16 -1.05
N GLY A 18 15.76 18.47 -1.70
CA GLY A 18 14.44 18.94 -2.06
C GLY A 18 13.38 18.66 -1.00
N THR A 19 12.15 18.57 -1.48
CA THR A 19 10.97 18.33 -0.64
C THR A 19 10.67 16.84 -0.55
N ALA A 20 10.29 16.37 0.64
CA ALA A 20 9.90 14.99 0.87
C ALA A 20 8.59 14.86 1.65
N VAL A 21 7.93 13.72 1.48
CA VAL A 21 6.76 13.28 2.25
C VAL A 21 6.99 11.86 2.76
N PHE A 22 6.44 11.54 3.92
CA PHE A 22 6.30 10.15 4.36
C PHE A 22 4.97 9.57 3.87
N VAL A 23 4.95 8.26 3.66
CA VAL A 23 3.73 7.49 3.41
C VAL A 23 3.72 6.33 4.39
N ASP A 24 2.72 6.31 5.24
CA ASP A 24 2.58 5.47 6.42
C ASP A 24 3.78 5.58 7.38
N SER A 25 3.62 5.15 8.61
CA SER A 25 4.62 5.34 9.67
C SER A 25 4.85 4.11 10.54
N GLY A 26 4.24 2.97 10.20
CA GLY A 26 4.31 1.78 11.05
C GLY A 26 5.60 0.97 10.88
N GLY A 27 6.34 1.16 9.76
CA GLY A 27 7.62 0.52 9.51
C GLY A 27 8.78 1.20 10.26
N PRO A 28 10.02 0.67 10.14
CA PRO A 28 11.19 1.26 10.77
C PRO A 28 11.48 2.66 10.22
N LEU A 29 11.40 3.67 11.09
CA LEU A 29 11.63 5.07 10.71
C LEU A 29 13.11 5.49 10.74
N ASP A 30 13.94 4.90 11.60
CA ASP A 30 15.37 5.27 11.73
C ASP A 30 16.13 5.30 10.39
N PRO A 31 16.05 4.29 9.51
CA PRO A 31 16.72 4.34 8.21
C PRO A 31 16.23 5.47 7.32
N LEU A 32 14.96 5.85 7.42
CA LEU A 32 14.34 6.93 6.66
C LEU A 32 14.81 8.30 7.20
N HIS A 33 14.92 8.44 8.52
CA HIS A 33 15.51 9.63 9.16
C HIS A 33 16.95 9.86 8.72
N GLU A 34 17.76 8.80 8.66
CA GLU A 34 19.13 8.89 8.15
C GLU A 34 19.19 9.39 6.70
N VAL A 35 18.23 8.96 5.86
CA VAL A 35 18.12 9.47 4.48
C VAL A 35 17.74 10.95 4.46
N VAL A 36 16.76 11.36 5.27
CA VAL A 36 16.37 12.78 5.38
C VAL A 36 17.57 13.65 5.74
N GLU A 37 18.37 13.25 6.74
CA GLU A 37 19.53 14.01 7.19
C GLU A 37 20.66 14.00 6.16
N ARG A 38 20.98 12.83 5.59
CA ARG A 38 22.06 12.67 4.61
C ARG A 38 21.82 13.46 3.33
N GLU A 39 20.58 13.42 2.82
CA GLU A 39 20.20 14.11 1.58
C GLU A 39 19.74 15.56 1.81
N GLY A 40 19.63 16.01 3.08
CA GLY A 40 19.18 17.36 3.43
C GLY A 40 17.75 17.66 3.02
N LEU A 41 16.85 16.66 3.12
CA LEU A 41 15.47 16.77 2.66
C LEU A 41 14.62 17.62 3.60
N LYS A 42 13.68 18.36 3.03
CA LYS A 42 12.64 19.07 3.77
C LYS A 42 11.37 18.22 3.80
N VAL A 43 11.12 17.54 4.90
CA VAL A 43 9.87 16.81 5.11
C VAL A 43 8.72 17.78 5.35
N THR A 44 7.62 17.63 4.61
CA THR A 44 6.49 18.58 4.65
C THR A 44 5.19 17.96 5.13
N HIS A 45 4.93 16.70 4.79
CA HIS A 45 3.66 16.03 5.11
C HIS A 45 3.89 14.54 5.40
N LEU A 46 2.91 13.95 6.07
CA LEU A 46 2.71 12.53 6.22
C LEU A 46 1.39 12.15 5.55
N LEU A 47 1.44 11.20 4.63
CA LEU A 47 0.27 10.61 3.98
C LEU A 47 -0.06 9.30 4.69
N THR A 48 -1.30 9.07 5.05
CA THR A 48 -1.75 7.84 5.71
C THR A 48 -2.72 7.10 4.80
N THR A 49 -2.37 5.87 4.41
CA THR A 49 -3.21 5.06 3.52
C THR A 49 -4.50 4.67 4.21
N HIS A 50 -4.44 4.25 5.46
CA HIS A 50 -5.59 3.91 6.29
C HIS A 50 -5.22 3.89 7.79
N ALA A 51 -6.21 3.83 8.69
CA ALA A 51 -6.01 4.03 10.12
C ALA A 51 -5.74 2.75 10.93
N HIS A 52 -5.21 1.68 10.33
CA HIS A 52 -4.77 0.52 11.10
C HIS A 52 -3.49 0.83 11.88
N GLY A 53 -3.36 0.25 13.08
CA GLY A 53 -2.31 0.60 14.03
C GLY A 53 -0.89 0.39 13.49
N ASP A 54 -0.70 -0.58 12.63
CA ASP A 54 0.58 -0.88 11.97
C ASP A 54 0.95 0.09 10.84
N HIS A 55 0.03 0.97 10.43
CA HIS A 55 0.30 2.02 9.45
C HIS A 55 0.51 3.40 10.08
N ILE A 56 0.03 3.61 11.30
CA ILE A 56 0.06 4.91 11.98
C ILE A 56 0.91 4.93 13.26
N ALA A 57 1.62 3.84 13.57
CA ALA A 57 2.33 3.68 14.85
C ALA A 57 3.41 4.75 15.11
N GLY A 58 3.99 5.33 14.05
CA GLY A 58 5.02 6.38 14.15
C GLY A 58 4.52 7.79 13.85
N ASP A 59 3.21 8.01 13.71
CA ASP A 59 2.64 9.33 13.34
C ASP A 59 3.09 10.42 14.31
N ASP A 60 2.99 10.18 15.62
CA ASP A 60 3.37 11.15 16.65
C ASP A 60 4.86 11.51 16.56
N GLU A 61 5.74 10.52 16.29
CA GLU A 61 7.18 10.73 16.12
C GLU A 61 7.47 11.65 14.91
N LEU A 62 6.83 11.39 13.76
CA LEU A 62 7.01 12.19 12.56
C LEU A 62 6.49 13.62 12.74
N VAL A 63 5.34 13.77 13.39
CA VAL A 63 4.76 15.08 13.73
C VAL A 63 5.67 15.84 14.69
N GLU A 64 6.17 15.22 15.76
CA GLU A 64 7.06 15.86 16.72
C GLU A 64 8.40 16.25 16.09
N ARG A 65 9.00 15.36 15.28
CA ARG A 65 10.32 15.57 14.70
C ARG A 65 10.35 16.59 13.57
N TYR A 66 9.35 16.56 12.68
CA TYR A 66 9.36 17.36 11.45
C TYR A 66 8.28 18.45 11.43
N GLY A 67 7.32 18.45 12.36
CA GLY A 67 6.21 19.39 12.34
C GLY A 67 5.27 19.19 11.16
N VAL A 68 5.15 17.97 10.66
CA VAL A 68 4.35 17.65 9.47
C VAL A 68 2.85 17.65 9.77
N GLU A 69 2.07 17.94 8.74
CA GLU A 69 0.62 17.73 8.73
C GLU A 69 0.29 16.34 8.16
N ILE A 70 -0.64 15.62 8.80
CA ILE A 70 -1.15 14.34 8.29
C ILE A 70 -2.24 14.62 7.27
N VAL A 71 -2.08 14.12 6.05
CA VAL A 71 -2.97 14.39 4.91
C VAL A 71 -3.60 13.09 4.40
N LYS A 72 -4.92 13.10 4.26
CA LYS A 72 -5.73 12.05 3.63
C LYS A 72 -6.41 12.61 2.37
N GLY A 73 -5.63 13.06 1.40
CA GLY A 73 -6.17 13.67 0.19
C GLY A 73 -5.09 14.02 -0.82
N PRO A 74 -5.47 14.60 -1.97
CA PRO A 74 -4.50 15.04 -2.97
C PRO A 74 -3.64 16.17 -2.42
N LEU A 75 -2.36 16.19 -2.83
CA LEU A 75 -1.37 17.14 -2.35
C LEU A 75 -0.39 17.50 -3.47
N GLU A 76 -0.01 18.78 -3.53
CA GLU A 76 1.16 19.24 -4.30
C GLU A 76 2.14 19.91 -3.35
N THR A 77 3.38 19.45 -3.34
CA THR A 77 4.45 19.99 -2.50
C THR A 77 5.81 19.79 -3.16
N GLY A 78 6.61 20.87 -3.28
CA GLY A 78 7.84 20.83 -4.07
C GLY A 78 7.56 20.35 -5.51
N GLY A 79 8.33 19.38 -5.97
CA GLY A 79 8.14 18.70 -7.26
C GLY A 79 7.22 17.46 -7.20
N LEU A 80 6.56 17.20 -6.05
CA LEU A 80 5.69 16.06 -5.87
C LEU A 80 4.23 16.44 -6.13
N ARG A 81 3.60 15.76 -7.08
CA ARG A 81 2.16 15.78 -7.35
C ARG A 81 1.56 14.46 -6.92
N ILE A 82 0.73 14.49 -5.90
CA ILE A 82 0.18 13.32 -5.24
C ILE A 82 -1.34 13.29 -5.46
N GLN A 83 -1.83 12.22 -6.06
CA GLN A 83 -3.25 11.95 -6.20
C GLN A 83 -3.66 10.93 -5.14
N ALA A 84 -4.74 11.21 -4.43
CA ALA A 84 -5.37 10.26 -3.52
C ALA A 84 -6.46 9.51 -4.29
N LEU A 85 -6.31 8.20 -4.37
CA LEU A 85 -7.23 7.30 -5.04
C LEU A 85 -8.05 6.57 -3.96
N GLU A 86 -9.36 6.72 -4.00
CA GLU A 86 -10.24 5.98 -3.09
C GLU A 86 -10.21 4.49 -3.43
N THR A 87 -9.77 3.67 -2.49
CA THR A 87 -9.61 2.23 -2.63
C THR A 87 -10.17 1.47 -1.42
N PRO A 88 -11.48 1.68 -1.08
CA PRO A 88 -12.09 1.02 0.05
C PRO A 88 -12.17 -0.50 -0.13
N GLY A 89 -12.21 -1.24 0.99
CA GLY A 89 -12.41 -2.69 1.00
C GLY A 89 -11.62 -3.41 2.08
N HIS A 90 -10.33 -3.13 2.22
CA HIS A 90 -9.55 -3.54 3.37
C HIS A 90 -10.00 -2.77 4.62
N SER A 91 -10.13 -1.45 4.49
CA SER A 91 -10.83 -0.57 5.41
C SER A 91 -11.70 0.41 4.64
N ASP A 92 -12.67 1.05 5.32
CA ASP A 92 -13.60 2.00 4.68
C ASP A 92 -12.89 3.31 4.29
N ASP A 93 -11.84 3.69 5.02
CA ASP A 93 -11.06 4.92 4.82
C ASP A 93 -9.82 4.75 3.94
N HIS A 94 -9.68 3.57 3.31
CA HIS A 94 -8.47 3.22 2.58
C HIS A 94 -8.25 4.08 1.33
N LEU A 95 -7.03 4.61 1.20
CA LEU A 95 -6.53 5.39 0.07
C LEU A 95 -5.25 4.77 -0.49
N ALA A 96 -5.11 4.79 -1.81
CA ALA A 96 -3.82 4.65 -2.46
C ALA A 96 -3.30 6.02 -2.92
N PHE A 97 -2.00 6.23 -2.91
CA PHE A 97 -1.39 7.50 -3.31
C PHE A 97 -0.53 7.33 -4.56
N LEU A 98 -0.96 7.94 -5.67
CA LEU A 98 -0.20 7.97 -6.91
C LEU A 98 0.67 9.23 -6.97
N VAL A 99 1.98 9.06 -7.05
CA VAL A 99 2.96 10.14 -7.05
C VAL A 99 3.57 10.29 -8.44
N ASN A 100 3.44 11.48 -9.03
CA ASN A 100 4.00 11.88 -10.32
C ASN A 100 3.67 10.92 -11.48
N ASP A 101 2.59 10.15 -11.39
CA ASP A 101 2.19 9.07 -12.31
C ASP A 101 3.26 7.96 -12.47
N LEU A 102 4.19 7.83 -11.53
CA LEU A 102 5.31 6.89 -11.58
C LEU A 102 5.22 5.80 -10.53
N VAL A 103 4.74 6.14 -9.33
CA VAL A 103 4.73 5.26 -8.15
C VAL A 103 3.38 5.36 -7.48
N CYS A 104 2.78 4.21 -7.16
CA CYS A 104 1.54 4.12 -6.40
C CYS A 104 1.80 3.39 -5.08
N PHE A 105 1.56 4.06 -3.95
CA PHE A 105 1.54 3.45 -2.63
C PHE A 105 0.17 2.82 -2.43
N THR A 106 0.12 1.51 -2.48
CA THR A 106 -1.14 0.76 -2.55
C THR A 106 -1.70 0.39 -1.19
N GLY A 107 -0.99 0.73 -0.09
CA GLY A 107 -1.41 0.31 1.25
C GLY A 107 -1.73 -1.18 1.27
N ASP A 108 -2.83 -1.54 1.90
CA ASP A 108 -3.25 -2.92 2.09
C ASP A 108 -4.34 -3.38 1.12
N ILE A 109 -4.42 -2.77 -0.06
CA ILE A 109 -5.41 -3.19 -1.06
C ILE A 109 -4.81 -4.09 -2.15
N LEU A 110 -3.54 -3.88 -2.53
CA LEU A 110 -2.83 -4.66 -3.55
C LEU A 110 -1.41 -4.93 -3.10
N PHE A 111 -1.02 -6.19 -3.11
CA PHE A 111 0.32 -6.70 -2.85
C PHE A 111 0.88 -7.43 -4.06
N LYS A 112 2.17 -7.76 -4.04
CA LYS A 112 2.74 -8.68 -5.00
C LYS A 112 2.09 -10.06 -4.83
N ASP A 113 1.47 -10.54 -5.89
CA ASP A 113 0.78 -11.85 -5.98
C ASP A 113 -0.41 -12.03 -5.01
N ALA A 114 -0.87 -10.96 -4.37
CA ALA A 114 -1.99 -11.01 -3.44
C ALA A 114 -2.82 -9.72 -3.44
N VAL A 115 -3.92 -9.74 -2.73
CA VAL A 115 -4.75 -8.57 -2.41
C VAL A 115 -5.07 -8.55 -0.92
N GLY A 116 -5.42 -7.39 -0.39
CA GLY A 116 -5.78 -7.26 1.01
C GLY A 116 -7.00 -8.07 1.40
N GLY A 117 -7.04 -8.47 2.68
CA GLY A 117 -8.22 -9.06 3.28
C GLY A 117 -9.26 -7.99 3.63
N GLY A 118 -10.49 -8.43 3.86
CA GLY A 118 -11.57 -7.56 4.32
C GLY A 118 -12.86 -8.35 4.53
N PRO A 119 -13.89 -7.71 5.12
CA PRO A 119 -15.16 -8.37 5.42
C PRO A 119 -15.96 -8.77 4.16
N ASP A 120 -15.69 -8.11 3.03
CA ASP A 120 -16.36 -8.37 1.74
C ASP A 120 -15.32 -8.19 0.61
N ALA A 121 -15.21 -9.19 -0.25
CA ALA A 121 -14.31 -9.17 -1.39
C ALA A 121 -14.76 -8.22 -2.52
N ALA A 122 -16.04 -7.84 -2.58
CA ALA A 122 -16.55 -7.04 -3.69
C ALA A 122 -16.00 -5.59 -3.71
N PRO A 123 -15.89 -4.86 -2.59
CA PRO A 123 -15.21 -3.57 -2.56
C PRO A 123 -13.72 -3.70 -2.94
N ILE A 124 -13.01 -4.71 -2.40
CA ILE A 124 -11.59 -4.94 -2.72
C ILE A 124 -11.42 -5.14 -4.23
N ARG A 125 -12.22 -6.03 -4.82
CA ARG A 125 -12.22 -6.26 -6.26
C ARG A 125 -12.44 -4.97 -7.06
N ARG A 126 -13.40 -4.14 -6.67
CA ARG A 126 -13.65 -2.85 -7.35
C ARG A 126 -12.43 -1.93 -7.25
N SER A 127 -11.88 -1.75 -6.06
CA SER A 127 -10.71 -0.90 -5.83
C SER A 127 -9.49 -1.37 -6.63
N VAL A 128 -9.24 -2.68 -6.69
CA VAL A 128 -8.16 -3.23 -7.51
C VAL A 128 -8.46 -3.08 -9.00
N MET A 129 -9.59 -3.60 -9.48
CA MET A 129 -9.86 -3.73 -10.91
C MET A 129 -10.26 -2.42 -11.60
N GLU A 130 -11.03 -1.56 -10.89
CA GLU A 130 -11.60 -0.34 -11.49
C GLU A 130 -10.80 0.93 -11.15
N VAL A 131 -9.84 0.83 -10.19
CA VAL A 131 -8.96 1.95 -9.84
C VAL A 131 -7.51 1.59 -10.15
N LEU A 132 -6.91 0.62 -9.45
CA LEU A 132 -5.47 0.37 -9.58
C LEU A 132 -5.08 -0.23 -10.93
N MET A 133 -5.84 -1.21 -11.44
CA MET A 133 -5.56 -1.84 -12.73
C MET A 133 -5.86 -0.94 -13.94
N THR A 134 -6.37 0.28 -13.73
CA THR A 134 -6.50 1.30 -14.80
C THR A 134 -5.26 2.20 -14.92
N LEU A 135 -4.33 2.12 -13.97
CA LEU A 135 -3.07 2.85 -14.02
C LEU A 135 -2.16 2.27 -15.12
N PRO A 136 -1.22 3.07 -15.65
CA PRO A 136 -0.23 2.59 -16.61
C PRO A 136 0.55 1.37 -16.08
N PRO A 137 0.85 0.36 -16.90
CA PRO A 137 1.48 -0.89 -16.45
C PRO A 137 2.89 -0.69 -15.87
N GLU A 138 3.60 0.37 -16.25
CA GLU A 138 4.92 0.72 -15.75
C GLU A 138 4.91 1.37 -14.34
N VAL A 139 3.75 1.75 -13.82
CA VAL A 139 3.63 2.32 -12.47
C VAL A 139 4.07 1.28 -11.44
N ARG A 140 5.07 1.65 -10.63
CA ARG A 140 5.50 0.84 -9.50
C ARG A 140 4.44 0.86 -8.42
N ALA A 141 4.11 -0.31 -7.90
CA ALA A 141 3.21 -0.47 -6.76
C ALA A 141 4.03 -0.79 -5.51
N LEU A 142 3.89 0.05 -4.49
CA LEU A 142 4.57 -0.03 -3.20
C LEU A 142 3.53 -0.33 -2.12
N PRO A 143 3.41 -1.60 -1.69
CA PRO A 143 2.36 -2.03 -0.77
C PRO A 143 2.67 -1.71 0.69
N GLY A 144 1.66 -1.76 1.54
CA GLY A 144 1.82 -1.65 3.00
C GLY A 144 2.59 -2.81 3.61
N HIS A 145 2.59 -3.97 2.96
CA HIS A 145 3.35 -5.16 3.33
C HIS A 145 4.05 -5.77 2.13
N THR A 146 5.06 -6.61 2.39
CA THR A 146 5.84 -7.32 1.36
C THR A 146 6.70 -6.41 0.48
N GLU A 147 7.15 -6.93 -0.64
CA GLU A 147 8.03 -6.23 -1.58
C GLU A 147 7.25 -5.48 -2.66
N GLU A 148 7.95 -4.56 -3.32
CA GLU A 148 7.40 -3.78 -4.44
C GLU A 148 7.08 -4.65 -5.66
N THR A 149 6.16 -4.16 -6.47
CA THR A 149 5.78 -4.76 -7.74
C THR A 149 5.45 -3.67 -8.78
N THR A 150 4.80 -4.02 -9.89
CA THR A 150 4.26 -3.07 -10.86
C THR A 150 2.82 -3.41 -11.22
N ILE A 151 2.04 -2.41 -11.65
CA ILE A 151 0.66 -2.62 -12.07
C ILE A 151 0.60 -3.66 -13.21
N GLY A 152 1.51 -3.59 -14.18
CA GLY A 152 1.54 -4.55 -15.30
C GLY A 152 1.85 -5.97 -14.86
N ARG A 153 2.80 -6.15 -13.92
CA ARG A 153 3.07 -7.48 -13.39
C ARG A 153 1.84 -8.04 -12.65
N GLU A 154 1.21 -7.24 -11.81
CA GLU A 154 0.02 -7.72 -11.08
C GLU A 154 -1.16 -7.98 -12.01
N TRP A 155 -1.30 -7.22 -13.11
CA TRP A 155 -2.27 -7.54 -14.14
C TRP A 155 -2.05 -8.94 -14.75
N ASP A 156 -0.78 -9.30 -15.03
CA ASP A 156 -0.43 -10.54 -15.74
C ASP A 156 -0.31 -11.76 -14.82
N GLU A 157 0.18 -11.57 -13.59
CA GLU A 157 0.62 -12.67 -12.73
C GLU A 157 -0.21 -12.85 -11.45
N ASN A 158 -0.82 -11.77 -10.90
CA ASN A 158 -1.56 -11.83 -9.64
C ASN A 158 -2.74 -12.82 -9.75
N PRO A 159 -2.80 -13.87 -8.90
CA PRO A 159 -3.83 -14.90 -9.00
C PRO A 159 -5.25 -14.36 -8.82
N PHE A 160 -5.44 -13.35 -7.96
CA PHE A 160 -6.75 -12.74 -7.70
C PHE A 160 -7.20 -11.90 -8.90
N VAL A 161 -6.33 -11.09 -9.47
CA VAL A 161 -6.60 -10.28 -10.66
C VAL A 161 -6.94 -11.18 -11.84
N ARG A 162 -6.17 -12.25 -12.06
CA ARG A 162 -6.44 -13.24 -13.11
C ARG A 162 -7.76 -13.97 -12.91
N TYR A 163 -8.08 -14.32 -11.66
CA TYR A 163 -9.39 -14.91 -11.32
C TYR A 163 -10.53 -13.93 -11.63
N TRP A 164 -10.38 -12.68 -11.25
CA TRP A 164 -11.42 -11.65 -11.50
C TRP A 164 -11.59 -11.28 -12.98
N ARG A 165 -10.61 -11.60 -13.82
CA ARG A 165 -10.65 -11.47 -15.28
C ARG A 165 -11.14 -12.73 -15.99
N ASP A 166 -11.53 -13.76 -15.24
CA ASP A 166 -11.88 -15.09 -15.77
C ASP A 166 -10.73 -15.83 -16.50
N ASP A 167 -9.46 -15.44 -16.26
CA ASP A 167 -8.28 -16.08 -16.85
C ASP A 167 -7.92 -17.41 -16.16
N VAL A 168 -8.35 -17.58 -14.91
CA VAL A 168 -8.16 -18.80 -14.11
C VAL A 168 -9.47 -19.20 -13.46
N LYS A 169 -9.63 -20.51 -13.24
CA LYS A 169 -10.81 -21.04 -12.55
C LYS A 169 -10.63 -20.98 -11.05
N SER A 170 -11.74 -20.85 -10.32
CA SER A 170 -11.79 -21.05 -8.88
C SER A 170 -11.29 -22.45 -8.51
N VAL A 171 -10.60 -22.54 -7.38
CA VAL A 171 -10.13 -23.82 -6.80
C VAL A 171 -11.33 -24.57 -6.19
N ASP A 172 -12.25 -23.86 -5.55
CA ASP A 172 -13.48 -24.35 -4.90
C ASP A 172 -13.22 -25.50 -3.90
N GLU A 173 -12.09 -25.49 -3.21
CA GLU A 173 -11.74 -26.48 -2.20
C GLU A 173 -12.21 -26.06 -0.80
N PRO A 174 -12.84 -26.94 -0.01
CA PRO A 174 -13.17 -26.65 1.37
C PRO A 174 -11.92 -26.59 2.21
N VAL A 175 -11.78 -25.52 3.00
CA VAL A 175 -10.66 -25.26 3.89
C VAL A 175 -11.15 -24.82 5.26
N ARG A 176 -10.28 -24.80 6.27
CA ARG A 176 -10.56 -24.22 7.58
C ARG A 176 -9.61 -23.06 7.86
N VAL A 177 -10.19 -21.91 8.15
CA VAL A 177 -9.47 -20.68 8.51
C VAL A 177 -9.93 -20.25 9.89
N GLY A 178 -9.00 -20.09 10.84
CA GLY A 178 -9.35 -19.72 12.22
C GLY A 178 -10.29 -20.70 12.95
N GLY A 179 -10.42 -21.94 12.44
CA GLY A 179 -11.36 -22.95 12.98
C GLY A 179 -12.73 -22.96 12.33
N GLU A 180 -13.05 -22.03 11.45
CA GLU A 180 -14.29 -21.94 10.68
C GLU A 180 -14.14 -22.58 9.29
N GLU A 181 -15.26 -23.10 8.75
CA GLU A 181 -15.29 -23.64 7.40
C GLU A 181 -15.34 -22.50 6.38
N ALA A 182 -14.49 -22.59 5.35
CA ALA A 182 -14.40 -21.63 4.26
C ALA A 182 -14.18 -22.38 2.93
N THR A 183 -14.29 -21.64 1.82
CA THR A 183 -13.96 -22.17 0.49
C THR A 183 -12.74 -21.46 -0.04
N LEU A 184 -11.71 -22.22 -0.41
CA LEU A 184 -10.54 -21.69 -1.13
C LEU A 184 -10.94 -21.37 -2.56
N VAL A 185 -11.00 -20.11 -2.90
CA VAL A 185 -11.38 -19.63 -4.23
C VAL A 185 -10.15 -19.44 -5.12
N VAL A 186 -9.10 -18.83 -4.57
CA VAL A 186 -7.85 -18.55 -5.26
C VAL A 186 -6.70 -18.93 -4.33
N TRP A 187 -5.65 -19.50 -4.87
CA TRP A 187 -4.41 -19.77 -4.14
C TRP A 187 -3.26 -18.96 -4.72
N SER A 188 -2.49 -18.31 -3.85
CA SER A 188 -1.25 -17.62 -4.20
C SER A 188 -0.05 -18.35 -3.60
N PRO A 189 1.00 -18.66 -4.38
CA PRO A 189 2.19 -19.35 -3.87
C PRO A 189 3.00 -18.50 -2.89
N ASP A 190 2.88 -17.19 -2.96
CA ASP A 190 3.65 -16.24 -2.11
C ASP A 190 2.90 -15.85 -0.84
N TYR A 191 1.62 -16.21 -0.72
CA TYR A 191 0.83 -16.00 0.49
C TYR A 191 0.99 -17.20 1.43
N ASP A 192 1.74 -17.04 2.51
CA ASP A 192 2.03 -18.12 3.46
C ASP A 192 0.96 -18.31 4.57
N GLY A 193 -0.12 -17.58 4.50
CA GLY A 193 -1.25 -17.69 5.44
C GLY A 193 -0.95 -17.20 6.85
N LYS A 194 0.08 -16.39 7.03
CA LYS A 194 0.46 -15.79 8.31
C LYS A 194 0.09 -14.30 8.38
N GLY A 195 -1.10 -13.97 7.92
CA GLY A 195 -1.70 -12.66 8.07
C GLY A 195 -2.44 -12.54 9.40
#